data_fb8fd5b879527ee14ccd1ecc5b5d7bd4
#
_entry.id   fb8fd5b879527ee14ccd1ecc5b5d7bd4
#
_cell.length_a   1.000
_cell.length_b   1.000
_cell.length_c   1.000
_cell.angle_alpha   90.00
_cell.angle_beta   90.00
_cell.angle_gamma   90.00
#
_symmetry.space_group_name_H-M   'P 1'
#
loop_
_entity.id
_entity.type
_entity.pdbx_description
1 polymer ?
#
loop_
_entity_poly.entity_id
_entity_poly.type
_entity_poly.pdbx_seq_one_letter_code
_entity_poly.pdbx_strand_id
1 'polypeptide(L)'
;MLKVLLVDDEPFIIQGLKVLIDWEQEGYMIAGTASNGKEAYDFLKKESVDLIIADIQMPVMTGLDLQEAIRKENLSNAYFVILSGYADFEYARRALQNECTDYILKPVDRDMLLKLLNRVSAMRDEDDRMRQKNNKMEKAYLARNQIALIKGKYDDSNLQYVTSQMKCKEGVRYVEIQMAGCDADEDVTDQEMREFQRQMYECCTAFLKDYAENCVFDASADEKIYDVGLIFFQYMAEEAGLDENAYLNGLVEYLGENLSRPVTMLVGKKVQDISLIARSYGNACMLRSFQGFRSKKDIYFYEEEVQVSNDGMVLCKKSLDDLLKVVEQNNHMEIRAAVDRFYGEMSQRGLRGESMTLNINYLLFQLIHLASEQDDEVNQEEILRLISELSLIHI
;
A
#
# COMPACT_ATOMS: atom_id res chain seq x y z
N MET A 1 3.90 24.89 -13.27
CA MET A 1 3.60 26.36 -13.26
C MET A 1 2.30 26.59 -12.51
N LEU A 2 2.30 27.55 -11.57
CA LEU A 2 1.12 27.91 -10.79
C LEU A 2 0.20 28.83 -11.60
N LYS A 3 -1.09 28.53 -11.59
CA LYS A 3 -2.11 29.30 -12.33
C LYS A 3 -2.58 30.51 -11.53
N VAL A 4 -2.55 31.68 -12.12
CA VAL A 4 -2.93 32.95 -11.50
C VAL A 4 -4.17 33.52 -12.16
N LEU A 5 -5.13 33.98 -11.33
CA LEU A 5 -6.26 34.79 -11.76
C LEU A 5 -6.05 36.25 -11.28
N LEU A 6 -6.03 37.19 -12.19
CA LEU A 6 -5.95 38.61 -11.90
C LEU A 6 -7.36 39.23 -11.97
N VAL A 7 -7.77 39.96 -10.92
CA VAL A 7 -9.13 40.54 -10.81
C VAL A 7 -9.03 42.00 -10.44
N ASP A 8 -9.41 42.86 -11.34
CA ASP A 8 -9.41 44.32 -11.16
C ASP A 8 -10.33 44.95 -12.19
N ASP A 9 -11.13 45.94 -11.81
CA ASP A 9 -12.05 46.62 -12.72
C ASP A 9 -11.37 47.67 -13.61
N GLU A 10 -10.10 48.01 -13.29
CA GLU A 10 -9.28 48.87 -14.11
C GLU A 10 -8.43 48.07 -15.11
N PRO A 11 -8.71 48.07 -16.42
CA PRO A 11 -7.94 47.32 -17.40
C PRO A 11 -6.45 47.69 -17.45
N PHE A 12 -6.10 48.93 -17.11
CA PHE A 12 -4.71 49.38 -17.08
C PHE A 12 -3.92 48.73 -15.93
N ILE A 13 -4.53 48.45 -14.77
CA ILE A 13 -3.91 47.74 -13.65
C ILE A 13 -3.64 46.31 -14.07
N ILE A 14 -4.63 45.63 -14.67
CA ILE A 14 -4.44 44.27 -15.21
C ILE A 14 -3.27 44.23 -16.21
N GLN A 15 -3.22 45.15 -17.16
CA GLN A 15 -2.15 45.21 -18.15
C GLN A 15 -0.80 45.54 -17.48
N GLY A 16 -0.78 46.42 -16.50
CA GLY A 16 0.41 46.73 -15.71
C GLY A 16 0.96 45.50 -14.99
N LEU A 17 0.12 44.76 -14.28
CA LEU A 17 0.51 43.53 -13.60
C LEU A 17 1.04 42.47 -14.58
N LYS A 18 0.43 42.31 -15.77
CA LYS A 18 0.87 41.36 -16.79
C LYS A 18 2.28 41.63 -17.31
N VAL A 19 2.68 42.88 -17.42
CA VAL A 19 3.99 43.26 -17.99
C VAL A 19 5.05 43.58 -16.90
N LEU A 20 4.65 43.67 -15.63
CA LEU A 20 5.53 44.09 -14.55
C LEU A 20 6.68 43.13 -14.32
N ILE A 21 6.45 41.85 -14.54
CA ILE A 21 7.40 40.74 -14.41
C ILE A 21 7.22 39.73 -15.54
N ASP A 22 8.19 38.85 -15.72
CA ASP A 22 8.06 37.64 -16.54
C ASP A 22 7.48 36.51 -15.67
N TRP A 23 6.18 36.32 -15.77
CA TRP A 23 5.43 35.35 -14.97
C TRP A 23 5.92 33.90 -15.18
N GLU A 24 6.31 33.57 -16.42
CA GLU A 24 6.76 32.21 -16.75
C GLU A 24 8.13 31.93 -16.15
N GLN A 25 9.05 32.90 -16.18
CA GLN A 25 10.34 32.76 -15.50
C GLN A 25 10.21 32.58 -13.98
N GLU A 26 9.19 33.20 -13.38
CA GLU A 26 8.91 33.06 -11.95
C GLU A 26 8.09 31.79 -11.61
N GLY A 27 7.77 30.95 -12.59
CA GLY A 27 7.06 29.69 -12.40
C GLY A 27 5.53 29.83 -12.37
N TYR A 28 4.99 30.96 -12.81
CA TYR A 28 3.55 31.26 -12.81
C TYR A 28 3.00 31.41 -14.24
N MET A 29 1.70 31.17 -14.39
CA MET A 29 0.98 31.38 -15.64
C MET A 29 -0.34 32.11 -15.35
N ILE A 30 -0.61 33.20 -16.05
CA ILE A 30 -1.87 33.89 -15.94
C ILE A 30 -2.95 33.07 -16.67
N ALA A 31 -3.79 32.38 -15.90
CA ALA A 31 -4.87 31.53 -16.41
C ALA A 31 -6.07 32.38 -16.91
N GLY A 32 -6.27 33.53 -16.30
CA GLY A 32 -7.38 34.39 -16.69
C GLY A 32 -7.34 35.77 -16.04
N THR A 33 -8.25 36.61 -16.46
CA THR A 33 -8.51 37.94 -15.87
C THR A 33 -10.00 38.15 -15.72
N ALA A 34 -10.42 38.87 -14.70
CA ALA A 34 -11.81 39.23 -14.48
C ALA A 34 -11.91 40.75 -14.11
N SER A 35 -12.98 41.39 -14.47
CA SER A 35 -13.22 42.80 -14.20
C SER A 35 -14.01 43.06 -12.91
N ASN A 36 -14.47 42.05 -12.23
CA ASN A 36 -15.18 42.11 -10.95
C ASN A 36 -15.24 40.76 -10.27
N GLY A 37 -15.61 40.76 -8.99
CA GLY A 37 -15.69 39.52 -8.20
C GLY A 37 -16.67 38.50 -8.76
N LYS A 38 -17.76 38.93 -9.40
CA LYS A 38 -18.74 37.98 -9.98
C LYS A 38 -18.16 37.21 -11.16
N GLU A 39 -17.48 37.89 -12.08
CA GLU A 39 -16.79 37.24 -13.20
C GLU A 39 -15.70 36.28 -12.70
N ALA A 40 -14.91 36.68 -11.68
CA ALA A 40 -13.92 35.83 -11.07
C ALA A 40 -14.55 34.59 -10.45
N TYR A 41 -15.65 34.75 -9.74
CA TYR A 41 -16.38 33.60 -9.14
C TYR A 41 -16.92 32.64 -10.20
N ASP A 42 -17.47 33.15 -11.31
CA ASP A 42 -17.97 32.32 -12.42
C ASP A 42 -16.82 31.66 -13.22
N PHE A 43 -15.63 32.25 -13.24
CA PHE A 43 -14.42 31.68 -13.79
C PHE A 43 -13.97 30.49 -12.93
N LEU A 44 -13.93 30.65 -11.61
CA LEU A 44 -13.48 29.61 -10.64
C LEU A 44 -14.40 28.39 -10.61
N LYS A 45 -15.64 28.50 -11.03
CA LYS A 45 -16.55 27.36 -11.24
C LYS A 45 -16.16 26.47 -12.42
N LYS A 46 -15.38 26.98 -13.34
CA LYS A 46 -15.01 26.31 -14.60
C LYS A 46 -13.53 25.84 -14.57
N GLU A 47 -12.67 26.64 -13.96
CA GLU A 47 -11.24 26.42 -13.94
C GLU A 47 -10.68 26.61 -12.54
N SER A 48 -9.76 25.71 -12.16
CA SER A 48 -8.99 25.83 -10.91
C SER A 48 -7.79 26.74 -11.12
N VAL A 49 -7.48 27.56 -10.10
CA VAL A 49 -6.27 28.37 -10.03
C VAL A 49 -5.57 28.16 -8.71
N ASP A 50 -4.29 28.52 -8.65
CA ASP A 50 -3.45 28.38 -7.47
C ASP A 50 -3.32 29.69 -6.68
N LEU A 51 -3.43 30.83 -7.37
CA LEU A 51 -3.31 32.17 -6.81
C LEU A 51 -4.38 33.10 -7.41
N ILE A 52 -5.04 33.86 -6.56
CA ILE A 52 -5.95 34.93 -6.94
C ILE A 52 -5.36 36.25 -6.42
N ILE A 53 -5.20 37.23 -7.30
CA ILE A 53 -4.80 38.59 -6.96
C ILE A 53 -5.97 39.48 -7.32
N ALA A 54 -6.66 40.03 -6.31
CA ALA A 54 -7.91 40.77 -6.52
C ALA A 54 -7.87 42.18 -5.89
N ASP A 55 -8.39 43.16 -6.63
CA ASP A 55 -8.68 44.45 -6.03
C ASP A 55 -9.82 44.38 -5.02
N ILE A 56 -9.80 45.26 -4.03
CA ILE A 56 -10.88 45.35 -3.04
C ILE A 56 -12.13 45.93 -3.64
N GLN A 57 -12.00 47.11 -4.25
CA GLN A 57 -13.14 47.93 -4.67
C GLN A 57 -13.44 47.69 -6.15
N MET A 58 -14.39 46.86 -6.42
CA MET A 58 -14.86 46.56 -7.77
C MET A 58 -16.37 46.62 -7.82
N PRO A 59 -16.96 46.97 -8.99
CA PRO A 59 -18.40 46.98 -9.18
C PRO A 59 -18.98 45.56 -9.08
N VAL A 60 -20.27 45.44 -8.79
CA VAL A 60 -21.04 44.19 -8.72
C VAL A 60 -20.70 43.33 -7.52
N MET A 61 -19.44 42.98 -7.35
CA MET A 61 -18.95 42.15 -6.22
C MET A 61 -17.51 42.58 -5.90
N THR A 62 -17.27 42.91 -4.64
CA THR A 62 -15.94 43.34 -4.17
C THR A 62 -14.99 42.14 -4.04
N GLY A 63 -13.67 42.39 -3.98
CA GLY A 63 -12.67 41.33 -3.73
C GLY A 63 -12.85 40.64 -2.41
N LEU A 64 -13.29 41.34 -1.36
CA LEU A 64 -13.58 40.75 -0.05
C LEU A 64 -14.84 39.88 -0.08
N ASP A 65 -15.87 40.28 -0.79
CA ASP A 65 -17.08 39.47 -0.93
C ASP A 65 -16.81 38.23 -1.80
N LEU A 66 -15.96 38.35 -2.83
CA LEU A 66 -15.46 37.21 -3.61
C LEU A 66 -14.71 36.19 -2.68
N GLN A 67 -13.78 36.66 -1.86
CA GLN A 67 -13.03 35.83 -0.94
C GLN A 67 -13.98 35.10 0.02
N GLU A 68 -14.93 35.81 0.62
CA GLU A 68 -15.92 35.23 1.52
C GLU A 68 -16.77 34.14 0.84
N ALA A 69 -17.26 34.42 -0.40
CA ALA A 69 -18.04 33.47 -1.18
C ALA A 69 -17.26 32.20 -1.52
N ILE A 70 -15.99 32.35 -1.94
CA ILE A 70 -15.11 31.22 -2.26
C ILE A 70 -14.89 30.31 -1.03
N ARG A 71 -14.61 30.89 0.14
CA ARG A 71 -14.36 30.14 1.37
C ARG A 71 -15.63 29.47 1.91
N LYS A 72 -16.75 30.18 1.90
CA LYS A 72 -18.05 29.65 2.38
C LYS A 72 -18.55 28.46 1.56
N GLU A 73 -18.33 28.47 0.26
CA GLU A 73 -18.76 27.42 -0.64
C GLU A 73 -17.69 26.37 -0.92
N ASN A 74 -16.49 26.47 -0.32
CA ASN A 74 -15.34 25.63 -0.60
C ASN A 74 -15.02 25.52 -2.11
N LEU A 75 -15.23 26.62 -2.83
CA LEU A 75 -15.12 26.65 -4.29
C LEU A 75 -13.64 26.53 -4.75
N SER A 76 -12.71 27.10 -4.00
CA SER A 76 -11.28 27.07 -4.31
C SER A 76 -10.43 27.19 -3.06
N ASN A 77 -9.31 26.44 -3.05
CA ASN A 77 -8.25 26.54 -2.03
C ASN A 77 -7.08 27.40 -2.49
N ALA A 78 -7.27 28.23 -3.53
CA ALA A 78 -6.24 29.14 -4.04
C ALA A 78 -5.76 30.11 -2.95
N TYR A 79 -4.47 30.44 -2.99
CA TYR A 79 -3.93 31.55 -2.22
C TYR A 79 -4.62 32.83 -2.66
N PHE A 80 -5.10 33.65 -1.72
CA PHE A 80 -5.87 34.83 -2.01
C PHE A 80 -5.15 36.08 -1.58
N VAL A 81 -4.83 36.97 -2.50
CA VAL A 81 -4.13 38.23 -2.26
C VAL A 81 -5.02 39.40 -2.61
N ILE A 82 -5.11 40.33 -1.71
CA ILE A 82 -5.86 41.58 -1.87
C ILE A 82 -4.91 42.69 -2.29
N LEU A 83 -5.30 43.41 -3.36
CA LEU A 83 -4.71 44.70 -3.71
C LEU A 83 -5.61 45.82 -3.24
N SER A 84 -5.06 46.89 -2.64
CA SER A 84 -5.82 48.01 -2.11
C SER A 84 -5.16 49.36 -2.41
N GLY A 85 -5.93 50.29 -2.90
CA GLY A 85 -5.49 51.70 -3.01
C GLY A 85 -5.51 52.48 -1.68
N TYR A 86 -6.06 51.91 -0.62
CA TYR A 86 -6.26 52.57 0.66
C TYR A 86 -5.68 51.74 1.82
N ALA A 87 -4.98 52.41 2.69
CA ALA A 87 -4.53 51.84 3.99
C ALA A 87 -5.70 51.84 5.00
N ASP A 88 -6.80 51.15 4.68
CA ASP A 88 -7.97 51.07 5.56
C ASP A 88 -7.89 49.85 6.44
N PHE A 89 -7.88 50.09 7.73
CA PHE A 89 -7.76 49.06 8.77
C PHE A 89 -8.95 48.07 8.75
N GLU A 90 -10.16 48.52 8.40
CA GLU A 90 -11.34 47.63 8.35
C GLU A 90 -11.26 46.64 7.20
N TYR A 91 -10.74 47.06 6.06
CA TYR A 91 -10.53 46.17 4.94
C TYR A 91 -9.45 45.11 5.23
N ALA A 92 -8.33 45.53 5.80
CA ALA A 92 -7.27 44.63 6.21
C ALA A 92 -7.76 43.59 7.25
N ARG A 93 -8.57 44.05 8.23
CA ARG A 93 -9.17 43.17 9.24
C ARG A 93 -10.10 42.13 8.62
N ARG A 94 -11.01 42.52 7.72
CA ARG A 94 -11.90 41.58 6.99
C ARG A 94 -11.11 40.58 6.13
N ALA A 95 -10.10 41.04 5.43
CA ALA A 95 -9.24 40.16 4.62
C ALA A 95 -8.58 39.08 5.47
N LEU A 96 -8.01 39.45 6.63
CA LEU A 96 -7.39 38.51 7.56
C LEU A 96 -8.41 37.53 8.18
N GLN A 97 -9.61 37.99 8.53
CA GLN A 97 -10.68 37.13 9.05
C GLN A 97 -11.14 36.06 8.03
N ASN A 98 -11.02 36.33 6.73
CA ASN A 98 -11.36 35.43 5.66
C ASN A 98 -10.13 34.66 5.12
N GLU A 99 -9.05 34.55 5.92
CA GLU A 99 -7.83 33.83 5.55
C GLU A 99 -7.15 34.35 4.28
N CYS A 100 -7.01 35.67 4.14
CA CYS A 100 -6.21 36.28 3.09
C CYS A 100 -4.74 35.90 3.26
N THR A 101 -4.11 35.47 2.16
CA THR A 101 -2.67 35.11 2.15
C THR A 101 -1.79 36.33 2.31
N ASP A 102 -2.16 37.44 1.64
CA ASP A 102 -1.44 38.72 1.75
C ASP A 102 -2.35 39.90 1.40
N TYR A 103 -1.94 41.08 1.88
CA TYR A 103 -2.61 42.36 1.62
C TYR A 103 -1.58 43.36 1.15
N ILE A 104 -1.69 43.83 -0.08
CA ILE A 104 -0.71 44.70 -0.72
C ILE A 104 -1.33 46.07 -1.07
N LEU A 105 -0.61 47.12 -0.73
CA LEU A 105 -1.02 48.48 -1.10
C LEU A 105 -0.59 48.82 -2.54
N LYS A 106 -1.50 49.42 -3.32
CA LYS A 106 -1.19 50.01 -4.59
C LYS A 106 -0.44 51.35 -4.40
N PRO A 107 0.54 51.71 -5.23
CA PRO A 107 0.93 51.04 -6.46
C PRO A 107 1.81 49.81 -6.20
N VAL A 108 1.55 48.70 -6.89
CA VAL A 108 2.34 47.48 -6.82
C VAL A 108 3.60 47.68 -7.67
N ASP A 109 4.75 47.60 -7.07
CA ASP A 109 6.02 47.56 -7.78
C ASP A 109 6.52 46.13 -8.05
N ARG A 110 7.56 46.02 -8.88
CA ARG A 110 8.16 44.75 -9.26
C ARG A 110 8.64 43.94 -8.07
N ASP A 111 9.34 44.58 -7.14
CA ASP A 111 9.95 43.90 -5.98
C ASP A 111 8.90 43.39 -4.99
N MET A 112 7.81 44.12 -4.81
CA MET A 112 6.66 43.70 -4.01
C MET A 112 5.99 42.48 -4.61
N LEU A 113 5.75 42.49 -5.93
CA LEU A 113 5.13 41.36 -6.64
C LEU A 113 6.03 40.12 -6.58
N LEU A 114 7.32 40.25 -6.83
CA LEU A 114 8.27 39.15 -6.73
C LEU A 114 8.35 38.55 -5.31
N LYS A 115 8.37 39.41 -4.27
CA LYS A 115 8.34 38.93 -2.87
C LYS A 115 7.07 38.14 -2.56
N LEU A 116 5.92 38.63 -3.04
CA LEU A 116 4.65 37.92 -2.91
C LEU A 116 4.70 36.54 -3.57
N LEU A 117 5.12 36.47 -4.83
CA LEU A 117 5.18 35.20 -5.58
C LEU A 117 6.12 34.21 -4.92
N ASN A 118 7.30 34.64 -4.49
CA ASN A 118 8.24 33.80 -3.75
C ASN A 118 7.64 33.28 -2.43
N ARG A 119 6.88 34.12 -1.72
CA ARG A 119 6.19 33.70 -0.49
C ARG A 119 5.11 32.66 -0.78
N VAL A 120 4.29 32.86 -1.81
CA VAL A 120 3.26 31.89 -2.22
C VAL A 120 3.88 30.57 -2.66
N SER A 121 4.97 30.59 -3.44
CA SER A 121 5.70 29.39 -3.80
C SER A 121 6.22 28.64 -2.59
N ALA A 122 6.84 29.34 -1.62
CA ALA A 122 7.33 28.72 -0.39
C ALA A 122 6.22 28.11 0.45
N MET A 123 5.06 28.76 0.57
CA MET A 123 3.88 28.22 1.26
C MET A 123 3.34 26.97 0.54
N ARG A 124 3.29 26.99 -0.78
CA ARG A 124 2.88 25.84 -1.59
C ARG A 124 3.79 24.63 -1.38
N ASP A 125 5.11 24.85 -1.43
CA ASP A 125 6.09 23.79 -1.21
C ASP A 125 5.96 23.17 0.20
N GLU A 126 5.67 24.00 1.22
CA GLU A 126 5.43 23.54 2.59
C GLU A 126 4.14 22.70 2.67
N ASP A 127 3.04 23.17 2.07
CA ASP A 127 1.77 22.46 2.03
C ASP A 127 1.93 21.10 1.32
N ASP A 128 2.63 21.07 0.20
CA ASP A 128 2.89 19.84 -0.56
C ASP A 128 3.78 18.86 0.24
N ARG A 129 4.79 19.35 0.94
CA ARG A 129 5.62 18.53 1.86
C ARG A 129 4.78 17.96 3.00
N MET A 130 3.92 18.76 3.60
CA MET A 130 3.04 18.31 4.69
C MET A 130 2.05 17.26 4.21
N ARG A 131 1.43 17.46 3.03
CA ARG A 131 0.54 16.46 2.41
C ARG A 131 1.26 15.16 2.13
N GLN A 132 2.47 15.22 1.54
CA GLN A 132 3.27 14.02 1.28
C GLN A 132 3.65 13.30 2.58
N LYS A 133 4.03 14.04 3.63
CA LYS A 133 4.34 13.46 4.93
C LYS A 133 3.12 12.78 5.56
N ASN A 134 1.97 13.44 5.54
CA ASN A 134 0.72 12.86 6.05
C ASN A 134 0.33 11.59 5.29
N ASN A 135 0.36 11.62 3.95
CA ASN A 135 0.08 10.43 3.13
C ASN A 135 1.02 9.26 3.43
N LYS A 136 2.32 9.56 3.64
CA LYS A 136 3.29 8.52 4.04
C LYS A 136 2.98 7.95 5.41
N MET A 137 2.62 8.81 6.37
CA MET A 137 2.25 8.37 7.71
C MET A 137 0.98 7.52 7.71
N GLU A 138 -0.04 7.91 6.95
CA GLU A 138 -1.28 7.14 6.81
C GLU A 138 -1.03 5.76 6.19
N LYS A 139 -0.23 5.69 5.11
CA LYS A 139 0.16 4.42 4.50
C LYS A 139 0.95 3.53 5.46
N ALA A 140 1.91 4.09 6.19
CA ALA A 140 2.69 3.34 7.17
C ALA A 140 1.83 2.84 8.34
N TYR A 141 0.87 3.66 8.79
CA TYR A 141 -0.07 3.26 9.83
C TYR A 141 -0.99 2.16 9.36
N LEU A 142 -1.51 2.24 8.13
CA LEU A 142 -2.32 1.18 7.54
C LEU A 142 -1.53 -0.13 7.41
N ALA A 143 -0.32 -0.09 6.85
CA ALA A 143 0.54 -1.27 6.71
C ALA A 143 0.82 -1.95 8.05
N ARG A 144 1.09 -1.18 9.12
CA ARG A 144 1.26 -1.71 10.47
C ARG A 144 0.02 -2.46 10.96
N ASN A 145 -1.18 -1.92 10.73
CA ASN A 145 -2.44 -2.56 11.13
C ASN A 145 -2.70 -3.82 10.29
N GLN A 146 -2.38 -3.80 8.99
CA GLN A 146 -2.47 -4.98 8.12
C GLN A 146 -1.52 -6.08 8.57
N ILE A 147 -0.28 -5.75 8.95
CA ILE A 147 0.68 -6.72 9.50
C ILE A 147 0.15 -7.30 10.83
N ALA A 148 -0.41 -6.48 11.71
CA ALA A 148 -1.02 -6.98 12.94
C ALA A 148 -2.16 -7.97 12.65
N LEU A 149 -2.98 -7.66 11.63
CA LEU A 149 -4.12 -8.48 11.21
C LEU A 149 -3.67 -9.84 10.65
N ILE A 150 -2.72 -9.85 9.71
CA ILE A 150 -2.22 -11.10 9.11
C ILE A 150 -1.49 -11.98 10.12
N LYS A 151 -0.87 -11.38 11.16
CA LYS A 151 -0.21 -12.11 12.24
C LYS A 151 -1.15 -12.55 13.37
N GLY A 152 -2.45 -12.24 13.28
CA GLY A 152 -3.42 -12.53 14.33
C GLY A 152 -3.19 -11.76 15.63
N LYS A 153 -2.39 -10.69 15.63
CA LYS A 153 -2.05 -9.85 16.78
C LYS A 153 -2.76 -8.50 16.70
N TYR A 154 -4.06 -8.51 16.67
CA TYR A 154 -4.89 -7.31 16.48
C TYR A 154 -6.05 -7.26 17.47
N ASP A 155 -6.58 -6.06 17.68
CA ASP A 155 -7.82 -5.80 18.40
C ASP A 155 -8.93 -5.33 17.45
N ASP A 156 -10.13 -5.11 17.99
CA ASP A 156 -11.28 -4.63 17.22
C ASP A 156 -11.02 -3.28 16.55
N SER A 157 -10.20 -2.42 17.14
CA SER A 157 -9.84 -1.11 16.58
C SER A 157 -8.97 -1.25 15.33
N ASN A 158 -8.00 -2.17 15.34
CA ASN A 158 -7.16 -2.48 14.18
C ASN A 158 -8.02 -3.02 13.04
N LEU A 159 -8.91 -3.98 13.34
CA LEU A 159 -9.81 -4.58 12.35
C LEU A 159 -10.73 -3.52 11.73
N GLN A 160 -11.38 -2.71 12.57
CA GLN A 160 -12.27 -1.64 12.13
C GLN A 160 -11.54 -0.62 11.27
N TYR A 161 -10.31 -0.23 11.65
CA TYR A 161 -9.52 0.69 10.86
C TYR A 161 -9.19 0.11 9.48
N VAL A 162 -8.63 -1.10 9.40
CA VAL A 162 -8.28 -1.76 8.13
C VAL A 162 -9.52 -1.90 7.24
N THR A 163 -10.65 -2.36 7.76
CA THR A 163 -11.89 -2.52 7.00
C THR A 163 -12.48 -1.20 6.52
N SER A 164 -12.20 -0.08 7.20
CA SER A 164 -12.61 1.26 6.75
C SER A 164 -11.78 1.78 5.57
N GLN A 165 -10.56 1.27 5.39
CA GLN A 165 -9.61 1.72 4.36
C GLN A 165 -9.64 0.87 3.09
N MET A 166 -10.35 -0.25 3.09
CA MET A 166 -10.39 -1.21 1.99
C MET A 166 -11.83 -1.64 1.70
N LYS A 167 -12.11 -2.02 0.45
CA LYS A 167 -13.39 -2.62 0.07
C LYS A 167 -13.38 -4.10 0.46
N CYS A 168 -13.73 -4.40 1.71
CA CYS A 168 -13.79 -5.77 2.21
C CYS A 168 -15.06 -6.48 1.75
N LYS A 169 -14.91 -7.69 1.20
CA LYS A 169 -15.99 -8.60 0.83
C LYS A 169 -15.61 -10.03 1.25
N GLU A 170 -16.57 -10.95 1.15
CA GLU A 170 -16.34 -12.37 1.39
C GLU A 170 -15.35 -12.98 0.38
N GLY A 171 -14.71 -14.08 0.80
CA GLY A 171 -13.74 -14.78 -0.02
C GLY A 171 -12.42 -14.02 -0.13
N VAL A 172 -11.58 -14.13 0.90
CA VAL A 172 -10.30 -13.44 0.97
C VAL A 172 -9.13 -14.42 1.10
N ARG A 173 -7.99 -14.05 0.50
CA ARG A 173 -6.72 -14.76 0.58
C ARG A 173 -5.60 -13.80 0.91
N TYR A 174 -4.62 -14.27 1.66
CA TYR A 174 -3.33 -13.63 1.72
C TYR A 174 -2.45 -14.19 0.60
N VAL A 175 -1.82 -13.28 -0.12
CA VAL A 175 -0.85 -13.60 -1.18
C VAL A 175 0.46 -12.92 -0.83
N GLU A 176 1.53 -13.70 -0.85
CA GLU A 176 2.88 -13.22 -0.64
C GLU A 176 3.65 -13.26 -1.94
N ILE A 177 4.32 -12.16 -2.25
CA ILE A 177 5.12 -12.01 -3.47
C ILE A 177 6.55 -11.76 -3.03
N GLN A 178 7.44 -12.66 -3.40
CA GLN A 178 8.85 -12.64 -3.02
C GLN A 178 9.75 -12.73 -4.24
N MET A 179 10.98 -12.22 -4.13
CA MET A 179 12.00 -12.39 -5.15
C MET A 179 12.41 -13.87 -5.23
N ALA A 180 12.40 -14.45 -6.42
CA ALA A 180 12.81 -15.83 -6.62
C ALA A 180 14.33 -15.99 -6.59
N GLY A 181 14.83 -17.02 -5.89
CA GLY A 181 16.25 -17.43 -5.95
C GLY A 181 17.23 -16.61 -5.10
N CYS A 182 16.77 -15.90 -4.07
CA CYS A 182 17.63 -15.13 -3.17
C CYS A 182 18.62 -15.95 -2.32
N ASP A 183 18.39 -17.24 -2.18
CA ASP A 183 19.23 -18.09 -1.30
C ASP A 183 20.66 -18.34 -1.84
N ALA A 184 20.94 -17.92 -3.08
CA ALA A 184 22.20 -18.24 -3.78
C ALA A 184 23.05 -17.02 -4.23
N ASP A 185 22.52 -15.81 -4.22
CA ASP A 185 23.26 -14.62 -4.68
C ASP A 185 23.84 -13.87 -3.47
N GLU A 186 25.07 -14.18 -3.12
CA GLU A 186 25.83 -13.55 -2.01
C GLU A 186 26.15 -12.06 -2.26
N ASP A 187 25.88 -11.50 -3.44
CA ASP A 187 26.31 -10.16 -3.85
C ASP A 187 25.18 -9.09 -3.87
N VAL A 188 23.95 -9.40 -3.47
CA VAL A 188 22.85 -8.42 -3.50
C VAL A 188 22.83 -7.57 -2.22
N THR A 189 22.96 -6.26 -2.37
CA THR A 189 22.93 -5.33 -1.23
C THR A 189 21.51 -5.09 -0.70
N ASP A 190 21.39 -4.75 0.58
CA ASP A 190 20.11 -4.36 1.22
C ASP A 190 19.41 -3.22 0.45
N GLN A 191 20.17 -2.33 -0.16
CA GLN A 191 19.63 -1.21 -0.93
C GLN A 191 18.98 -1.68 -2.23
N GLU A 192 19.58 -2.62 -2.94
CA GLU A 192 19.04 -3.22 -4.16
C GLU A 192 17.78 -4.04 -3.86
N MET A 193 17.76 -4.75 -2.73
CA MET A 193 16.58 -5.50 -2.27
C MET A 193 15.40 -4.58 -1.97
N ARG A 194 15.62 -3.47 -1.27
CA ARG A 194 14.58 -2.46 -0.99
C ARG A 194 14.06 -1.81 -2.26
N GLU A 195 14.96 -1.51 -3.21
CA GLU A 195 14.56 -0.94 -4.49
C GLU A 195 13.72 -1.93 -5.30
N PHE A 196 14.10 -3.21 -5.32
CA PHE A 196 13.34 -4.25 -5.99
C PHE A 196 11.97 -4.47 -5.31
N GLN A 197 11.91 -4.49 -3.98
CA GLN A 197 10.64 -4.54 -3.24
C GLN A 197 9.72 -3.37 -3.62
N ARG A 198 10.26 -2.16 -3.75
CA ARG A 198 9.50 -0.99 -4.19
C ARG A 198 8.95 -1.19 -5.60
N GLN A 199 9.75 -1.72 -6.53
CA GLN A 199 9.30 -2.03 -7.89
C GLN A 199 8.20 -3.10 -7.88
N MET A 200 8.33 -4.16 -7.10
CA MET A 200 7.26 -5.17 -6.93
C MET A 200 5.96 -4.52 -6.42
N TYR A 201 6.04 -3.67 -5.40
CA TYR A 201 4.89 -2.96 -4.86
C TYR A 201 4.21 -2.07 -5.93
N GLU A 202 5.00 -1.28 -6.67
CA GLU A 202 4.50 -0.40 -7.73
C GLU A 202 3.84 -1.19 -8.87
N CYS A 203 4.46 -2.30 -9.32
CA CYS A 203 3.90 -3.18 -10.33
C CYS A 203 2.59 -3.85 -9.87
N CYS A 204 2.54 -4.37 -8.64
CA CYS A 204 1.31 -4.93 -8.07
C CYS A 204 0.18 -3.89 -8.05
N THR A 205 0.47 -2.68 -7.58
CA THR A 205 -0.51 -1.59 -7.52
C THR A 205 -0.99 -1.19 -8.92
N ALA A 206 -0.08 -1.16 -9.91
CA ALA A 206 -0.43 -0.83 -11.30
C ALA A 206 -1.33 -1.89 -11.96
N PHE A 207 -1.10 -3.18 -11.68
CA PHE A 207 -1.94 -4.26 -12.17
C PHE A 207 -3.34 -4.23 -11.56
N LEU A 208 -3.41 -4.07 -10.24
CA LEU A 208 -4.65 -4.13 -9.47
C LEU A 208 -5.54 -2.89 -9.66
N LYS A 209 -4.98 -1.75 -10.10
CA LYS A 209 -5.69 -0.47 -10.33
C LYS A 209 -6.56 -0.04 -9.14
N ASP A 210 -7.69 0.58 -9.45
CA ASP A 210 -8.61 1.14 -8.45
C ASP A 210 -9.37 0.08 -7.62
N TYR A 211 -9.35 -1.18 -8.04
CA TYR A 211 -10.08 -2.27 -7.35
C TYR A 211 -9.46 -2.67 -6.03
N ALA A 212 -8.17 -2.46 -5.90
CA ALA A 212 -7.39 -2.95 -4.78
C ALA A 212 -6.66 -1.83 -4.03
N GLU A 213 -7.29 -0.66 -3.96
CA GLU A 213 -6.76 0.44 -3.16
C GLU A 213 -6.47 -0.07 -1.73
N ASN A 214 -5.25 0.16 -1.29
CA ASN A 214 -4.77 -0.24 0.03
C ASN A 214 -4.68 -1.77 0.30
N CYS A 215 -4.85 -2.63 -0.69
CA CYS A 215 -4.73 -4.09 -0.50
C CYS A 215 -3.29 -4.60 -0.60
N VAL A 216 -2.39 -3.83 -1.21
CA VAL A 216 -0.96 -4.13 -1.34
C VAL A 216 -0.20 -3.39 -0.23
N PHE A 217 0.70 -4.07 0.45
CA PHE A 217 1.52 -3.48 1.50
C PHE A 217 2.89 -4.12 1.60
N ASP A 218 3.82 -3.42 2.24
CA ASP A 218 5.13 -3.95 2.61
C ASP A 218 4.94 -4.99 3.72
N ALA A 219 5.22 -6.25 3.40
CA ALA A 219 5.07 -7.37 4.34
C ALA A 219 6.31 -7.60 5.21
N SER A 220 7.32 -6.75 5.10
CA SER A 220 8.58 -6.84 5.87
C SER A 220 8.30 -6.75 7.37
N ALA A 221 8.10 -7.90 7.97
CA ALA A 221 7.91 -8.02 9.42
C ALA A 221 9.25 -8.03 10.17
N ASP A 222 10.33 -8.41 9.49
CA ASP A 222 11.71 -8.47 9.96
C ASP A 222 12.63 -7.72 9.01
N GLU A 223 13.71 -7.15 9.53
CA GLU A 223 14.65 -6.26 8.80
C GLU A 223 15.34 -6.89 7.57
N LYS A 224 15.16 -8.18 7.32
CA LYS A 224 15.78 -8.93 6.22
C LYS A 224 14.80 -9.56 5.22
N ILE A 225 13.51 -9.30 5.35
CA ILE A 225 12.48 -9.82 4.46
C ILE A 225 11.99 -8.67 3.58
N TYR A 226 12.10 -8.82 2.27
CA TYR A 226 11.75 -7.79 1.26
C TYR A 226 10.55 -8.22 0.42
N ASP A 227 9.54 -8.79 1.08
CA ASP A 227 8.35 -9.31 0.43
C ASP A 227 7.24 -8.27 0.34
N VAL A 228 6.35 -8.46 -0.62
CA VAL A 228 5.14 -7.67 -0.79
C VAL A 228 3.94 -8.54 -0.44
N GLY A 229 3.10 -8.06 0.47
CA GLY A 229 1.84 -8.69 0.85
C GLY A 229 0.68 -8.13 0.04
N LEU A 230 -0.23 -9.01 -0.37
CA LEU A 230 -1.49 -8.66 -1.00
C LEU A 230 -2.64 -9.33 -0.24
N ILE A 231 -3.60 -8.54 0.21
CA ILE A 231 -4.90 -9.05 0.67
C ILE A 231 -5.82 -9.11 -0.54
N PHE A 232 -5.94 -10.31 -1.11
CA PHE A 232 -6.70 -10.54 -2.32
C PHE A 232 -8.14 -10.96 -2.00
N PHE A 233 -9.11 -10.24 -2.55
CA PHE A 233 -10.52 -10.57 -2.44
C PHE A 233 -11.05 -11.17 -3.73
N GLN A 234 -11.93 -12.17 -3.63
CA GLN A 234 -12.53 -12.86 -4.77
C GLN A 234 -13.17 -11.90 -5.79
N TYR A 235 -13.83 -10.82 -5.31
CA TYR A 235 -14.47 -9.86 -6.20
C TYR A 235 -13.52 -9.18 -7.18
N MET A 236 -12.21 -9.14 -6.90
CA MET A 236 -11.21 -8.54 -7.81
C MET A 236 -11.10 -9.33 -9.11
N ALA A 237 -11.17 -10.67 -9.02
CA ALA A 237 -11.20 -11.54 -10.18
C ALA A 237 -12.58 -11.48 -10.89
N GLU A 238 -13.67 -11.49 -10.11
CA GLU A 238 -15.03 -11.41 -10.64
C GLU A 238 -15.29 -10.14 -11.46
N GLU A 239 -14.83 -8.98 -10.97
CA GLU A 239 -14.94 -7.69 -11.68
C GLU A 239 -14.08 -7.66 -12.97
N ALA A 240 -13.01 -8.46 -13.02
CA ALA A 240 -12.21 -8.67 -14.23
C ALA A 240 -12.80 -9.74 -15.18
N GLY A 241 -13.88 -10.43 -14.77
CA GLY A 241 -14.49 -11.52 -15.53
C GLY A 241 -13.66 -12.81 -15.56
N LEU A 242 -12.78 -13.02 -14.57
CA LEU A 242 -11.86 -14.15 -14.46
C LEU A 242 -12.17 -14.96 -13.19
N ASP A 243 -11.72 -16.22 -13.17
CA ASP A 243 -11.59 -16.94 -11.90
C ASP A 243 -10.33 -16.49 -11.13
N GLU A 244 -10.26 -16.83 -9.84
CA GLU A 244 -9.17 -16.42 -8.96
C GLU A 244 -7.80 -16.88 -9.45
N ASN A 245 -7.71 -18.14 -9.92
CA ASN A 245 -6.45 -18.72 -10.38
C ASN A 245 -5.98 -18.03 -11.66
N ALA A 246 -6.87 -17.80 -12.63
CA ALA A 246 -6.56 -17.08 -13.86
C ALA A 246 -6.12 -15.64 -13.57
N TYR A 247 -6.78 -14.96 -12.63
CA TYR A 247 -6.42 -13.59 -12.24
C TYR A 247 -5.02 -13.52 -11.60
N LEU A 248 -4.73 -14.41 -10.65
CA LEU A 248 -3.43 -14.44 -9.97
C LEU A 248 -2.30 -14.93 -10.89
N ASN A 249 -2.56 -15.84 -11.82
CA ASN A 249 -1.61 -16.19 -12.87
C ASN A 249 -1.32 -14.99 -13.79
N GLY A 250 -2.33 -14.22 -14.17
CA GLY A 250 -2.14 -12.98 -14.93
C GLY A 250 -1.32 -11.94 -14.18
N LEU A 251 -1.46 -11.85 -12.84
CA LEU A 251 -0.62 -10.99 -12.03
C LEU A 251 0.84 -11.43 -12.04
N VAL A 252 1.13 -12.72 -11.86
CA VAL A 252 2.52 -13.22 -11.85
C VAL A 252 3.18 -13.09 -13.22
N GLU A 253 2.44 -13.31 -14.31
CA GLU A 253 2.92 -13.05 -15.68
C GLU A 253 3.24 -11.58 -15.90
N TYR A 254 2.35 -10.66 -15.48
CA TYR A 254 2.58 -9.22 -15.55
C TYR A 254 3.82 -8.79 -14.76
N LEU A 255 4.02 -9.35 -13.56
CA LEU A 255 5.23 -9.09 -12.76
C LEU A 255 6.48 -9.60 -13.47
N GLY A 256 6.43 -10.79 -14.08
CA GLY A 256 7.55 -11.35 -14.85
C GLY A 256 7.95 -10.51 -16.06
N GLU A 257 6.99 -9.83 -16.70
CA GLU A 257 7.24 -8.95 -17.85
C GLU A 257 7.79 -7.56 -17.45
N ASN A 258 7.44 -7.06 -16.27
CA ASN A 258 7.75 -5.69 -15.85
C ASN A 258 8.86 -5.58 -14.80
N LEU A 259 9.31 -6.68 -14.22
CA LEU A 259 10.38 -6.70 -13.22
C LEU A 259 11.67 -7.22 -13.83
N SER A 260 12.80 -6.72 -13.31
CA SER A 260 14.15 -7.12 -13.76
C SER A 260 14.60 -8.49 -13.26
N ARG A 261 13.92 -9.03 -12.25
CA ARG A 261 14.22 -10.33 -11.62
C ARG A 261 12.94 -11.15 -11.48
N PRO A 262 13.02 -12.48 -11.52
CA PRO A 262 11.85 -13.33 -11.33
C PRO A 262 11.30 -13.21 -9.90
N VAL A 263 10.00 -13.40 -9.78
CA VAL A 263 9.29 -13.43 -8.51
C VAL A 263 8.59 -14.76 -8.31
N THR A 264 8.30 -15.08 -7.07
CA THR A 264 7.46 -16.23 -6.71
C THR A 264 6.30 -15.75 -5.87
N MET A 265 5.10 -16.25 -6.18
CA MET A 265 3.88 -15.92 -5.50
C MET A 265 3.39 -17.11 -4.67
N LEU A 266 3.11 -16.86 -3.39
CA LEU A 266 2.59 -17.84 -2.44
C LEU A 266 1.18 -17.48 -2.05
N VAL A 267 0.21 -18.31 -2.41
CA VAL A 267 -1.22 -18.05 -2.24
C VAL A 267 -1.76 -18.90 -1.09
N GLY A 268 -2.14 -18.25 0.00
CA GLY A 268 -2.75 -18.90 1.16
C GLY A 268 -4.16 -19.41 0.89
N LYS A 269 -4.66 -20.29 1.75
CA LYS A 269 -6.01 -20.85 1.65
C LYS A 269 -7.06 -19.73 1.73
N LYS A 270 -8.10 -19.87 0.93
CA LYS A 270 -9.26 -18.97 0.95
C LYS A 270 -9.98 -19.05 2.29
N VAL A 271 -10.25 -17.90 2.89
CA VAL A 271 -11.03 -17.75 4.10
C VAL A 271 -12.28 -16.89 3.83
N GLN A 272 -13.27 -16.97 4.72
CA GLN A 272 -14.55 -16.34 4.48
C GLN A 272 -14.48 -14.82 4.53
N ASP A 273 -13.83 -14.28 5.53
CA ASP A 273 -13.70 -12.84 5.74
C ASP A 273 -12.30 -12.45 6.25
N ILE A 274 -12.05 -11.14 6.29
CA ILE A 274 -10.73 -10.60 6.62
C ILE A 274 -10.30 -10.86 8.07
N SER A 275 -11.20 -11.11 9.01
CA SER A 275 -10.85 -11.44 10.40
C SER A 275 -10.13 -12.78 10.51
N LEU A 276 -10.30 -13.64 9.51
CA LEU A 276 -9.67 -14.95 9.41
C LEU A 276 -8.40 -14.94 8.56
N ILE A 277 -7.93 -13.76 8.13
CA ILE A 277 -6.78 -13.64 7.19
C ILE A 277 -5.49 -14.23 7.74
N ALA A 278 -5.34 -14.24 9.06
CA ALA A 278 -4.18 -14.84 9.74
C ALA A 278 -4.03 -16.34 9.40
N ARG A 279 -5.11 -17.06 9.19
CA ARG A 279 -5.07 -18.47 8.75
C ARG A 279 -4.53 -18.57 7.32
N SER A 280 -4.96 -17.68 6.43
CA SER A 280 -4.45 -17.64 5.06
C SER A 280 -2.96 -17.26 5.00
N TYR A 281 -2.54 -16.32 5.84
CA TYR A 281 -1.13 -15.94 6.01
C TYR A 281 -0.28 -17.13 6.48
N GLY A 282 -0.71 -17.85 7.54
CA GLY A 282 -0.02 -19.04 8.02
C GLY A 282 0.16 -20.10 6.92
N ASN A 283 -0.85 -20.29 6.06
CA ASN A 283 -0.75 -21.19 4.92
C ASN A 283 0.25 -20.74 3.85
N ALA A 284 0.34 -19.44 3.56
CA ALA A 284 1.35 -18.90 2.64
C ALA A 284 2.78 -19.05 3.22
N CYS A 285 2.96 -18.79 4.52
CA CYS A 285 4.24 -19.03 5.19
C CYS A 285 4.67 -20.51 5.14
N MET A 286 3.71 -21.44 5.24
CA MET A 286 4.01 -22.87 5.07
C MET A 286 4.53 -23.17 3.65
N LEU A 287 3.94 -22.61 2.62
CA LEU A 287 4.41 -22.77 1.23
C LEU A 287 5.87 -22.32 1.08
N ARG A 288 6.27 -21.24 1.75
CA ARG A 288 7.67 -20.77 1.77
C ARG A 288 8.62 -21.85 2.24
N SER A 289 8.30 -22.55 3.32
CA SER A 289 9.13 -23.63 3.87
C SER A 289 9.29 -24.83 2.94
N PHE A 290 8.43 -24.98 1.93
CA PHE A 290 8.46 -26.09 0.97
C PHE A 290 9.11 -25.77 -0.37
N GLN A 291 9.41 -24.50 -0.67
CA GLN A 291 9.95 -24.10 -1.97
C GLN A 291 11.27 -24.79 -2.34
N GLY A 292 12.17 -24.97 -1.36
CA GLY A 292 13.47 -25.62 -1.58
C GLY A 292 13.39 -27.10 -1.99
N PHE A 293 12.24 -27.74 -1.82
CA PHE A 293 12.04 -29.19 -2.03
C PHE A 293 11.20 -29.54 -3.27
N ARG A 294 10.75 -28.56 -4.03
CA ARG A 294 9.85 -28.76 -5.17
C ARG A 294 10.40 -28.19 -6.46
N SER A 295 9.84 -28.63 -7.60
CA SER A 295 10.10 -28.00 -8.89
C SER A 295 9.73 -26.52 -8.80
N LYS A 296 10.65 -25.63 -9.23
CA LYS A 296 10.42 -24.19 -9.24
C LYS A 296 9.19 -23.84 -10.05
N LYS A 297 8.24 -23.16 -9.42
CA LYS A 297 7.04 -22.58 -10.03
C LYS A 297 7.03 -21.09 -9.71
N ASP A 298 6.38 -20.33 -10.55
CA ASP A 298 6.22 -18.87 -10.33
C ASP A 298 5.06 -18.59 -9.37
N ILE A 299 4.11 -19.53 -9.21
CA ILE A 299 2.98 -19.42 -8.28
C ILE A 299 2.71 -20.78 -7.60
N TYR A 300 2.44 -20.74 -6.30
CA TYR A 300 2.04 -21.88 -5.48
C TYR A 300 0.72 -21.59 -4.79
N PHE A 301 -0.30 -22.43 -5.02
CA PHE A 301 -1.58 -22.38 -4.32
C PHE A 301 -1.59 -23.40 -3.19
N TYR A 302 -1.96 -22.98 -1.97
CA TYR A 302 -1.97 -23.87 -0.81
C TYR A 302 -2.82 -25.12 -1.03
N GLU A 303 -4.02 -24.96 -1.60
CA GLU A 303 -4.95 -26.08 -1.85
C GLU A 303 -4.39 -27.09 -2.84
N GLU A 304 -3.66 -26.67 -3.86
CA GLU A 304 -3.05 -27.56 -4.84
C GLU A 304 -1.87 -28.32 -4.23
N GLU A 305 -1.04 -27.61 -3.49
CA GLU A 305 0.19 -28.13 -2.94
C GLU A 305 -0.05 -29.15 -1.81
N VAL A 306 -1.13 -29.00 -1.07
CA VAL A 306 -1.54 -29.96 -0.03
C VAL A 306 -2.09 -31.25 -0.65
N GLN A 307 -2.70 -31.18 -1.86
CA GLN A 307 -3.27 -32.34 -2.56
C GLN A 307 -2.23 -33.15 -3.35
N VAL A 308 -1.13 -32.53 -3.82
CA VAL A 308 -0.12 -33.15 -4.70
C VAL A 308 0.99 -33.82 -3.91
N SER A 309 0.71 -34.73 -3.02
CA SER A 309 1.76 -35.53 -2.38
C SER A 309 2.07 -36.86 -3.12
N ASN A 310 1.81 -37.01 -4.43
CA ASN A 310 1.81 -38.34 -5.01
C ASN A 310 2.81 -38.69 -6.11
N ASP A 311 3.51 -37.77 -6.78
CA ASP A 311 4.42 -38.15 -7.87
C ASP A 311 5.83 -37.58 -7.70
N GLY A 312 6.75 -38.45 -7.30
CA GLY A 312 8.20 -38.21 -7.38
C GLY A 312 8.95 -38.05 -6.08
N MET A 313 8.28 -37.83 -4.96
CA MET A 313 8.93 -37.77 -3.64
C MET A 313 8.87 -39.13 -2.93
N VAL A 314 10.02 -39.57 -2.40
CA VAL A 314 10.07 -40.75 -1.54
C VAL A 314 9.58 -40.36 -0.15
N LEU A 315 8.27 -40.16 0.01
CA LEU A 315 7.64 -40.00 1.32
C LEU A 315 7.35 -41.36 1.95
N CYS A 316 7.59 -41.46 3.23
CA CYS A 316 7.20 -42.61 4.04
C CYS A 316 5.73 -42.54 4.42
N LYS A 317 4.84 -42.47 3.36
CA LYS A 317 3.43 -42.13 3.50
C LYS A 317 2.69 -43.02 4.47
N LYS A 318 2.94 -44.32 4.43
CA LYS A 318 2.20 -45.26 5.26
C LYS A 318 2.48 -45.06 6.77
N SER A 319 3.72 -44.95 7.16
CA SER A 319 4.08 -44.73 8.57
C SER A 319 3.73 -43.31 9.02
N LEU A 320 3.72 -42.36 8.10
CA LEU A 320 3.27 -40.99 8.35
C LEU A 320 1.76 -40.93 8.64
N ASP A 321 0.94 -41.51 7.76
CA ASP A 321 -0.52 -41.58 7.93
C ASP A 321 -0.90 -42.32 9.22
N ASP A 322 -0.17 -43.40 9.56
CA ASP A 322 -0.36 -44.11 10.82
C ASP A 322 -0.02 -43.24 12.03
N LEU A 323 1.06 -42.47 11.96
CA LEU A 323 1.45 -41.54 13.03
C LEU A 323 0.41 -40.41 13.21
N LEU A 324 -0.04 -39.81 12.12
CA LEU A 324 -1.05 -38.76 12.18
C LEU A 324 -2.36 -39.25 12.81
N LYS A 325 -2.83 -40.45 12.44
CA LYS A 325 -4.03 -41.06 13.05
C LYS A 325 -3.91 -41.24 14.55
N VAL A 326 -2.71 -41.71 15.01
CA VAL A 326 -2.45 -41.92 16.43
C VAL A 326 -2.48 -40.58 17.19
N VAL A 327 -1.99 -39.49 16.56
CA VAL A 327 -2.02 -38.15 17.12
C VAL A 327 -3.47 -37.62 17.14
N GLU A 328 -4.23 -37.73 16.05
CA GLU A 328 -5.66 -37.34 16.00
C GLU A 328 -6.51 -38.02 17.06
N GLN A 329 -6.22 -39.30 17.35
CA GLN A 329 -6.91 -40.09 18.37
C GLN A 329 -6.43 -39.78 19.78
N ASN A 330 -5.45 -38.89 19.94
CA ASN A 330 -4.81 -38.54 21.23
C ASN A 330 -4.32 -39.76 22.01
N ASN A 331 -3.82 -40.79 21.29
CA ASN A 331 -3.36 -42.05 21.90
C ASN A 331 -1.88 -41.94 22.26
N HIS A 332 -1.60 -41.30 23.42
CA HIS A 332 -0.25 -41.06 23.90
C HIS A 332 0.62 -42.35 24.06
N MET A 333 -0.01 -43.50 24.30
CA MET A 333 0.72 -44.76 24.48
C MET A 333 1.33 -45.27 23.15
N GLU A 334 0.70 -44.95 22.04
CA GLU A 334 1.14 -45.43 20.72
C GLU A 334 1.97 -44.42 19.95
N ILE A 335 1.93 -43.11 20.31
CA ILE A 335 2.67 -42.06 19.59
C ILE A 335 4.16 -42.43 19.46
N ARG A 336 4.80 -42.82 20.53
CA ARG A 336 6.22 -43.18 20.51
C ARG A 336 6.52 -44.30 19.53
N ALA A 337 5.72 -45.38 19.57
CA ALA A 337 5.87 -46.50 18.64
C ALA A 337 5.61 -46.13 17.19
N ALA A 338 4.67 -45.18 16.92
CA ALA A 338 4.41 -44.66 15.59
C ALA A 338 5.56 -43.78 15.07
N VAL A 339 6.15 -42.95 15.92
CA VAL A 339 7.36 -42.17 15.62
C VAL A 339 8.52 -43.12 15.28
N ASP A 340 8.77 -44.14 16.10
CA ASP A 340 9.84 -45.13 15.85
C ASP A 340 9.65 -45.86 14.51
N ARG A 341 8.40 -46.20 14.14
CA ARG A 341 8.09 -46.80 12.84
C ARG A 341 8.35 -45.83 11.67
N PHE A 342 8.00 -44.58 11.83
CA PHE A 342 8.26 -43.56 10.82
C PHE A 342 9.75 -43.36 10.54
N TYR A 343 10.56 -43.18 11.60
CA TYR A 343 12.00 -43.07 11.46
C TYR A 343 12.62 -44.39 10.95
N GLY A 344 12.09 -45.54 11.40
CA GLY A 344 12.52 -46.86 10.94
C GLY A 344 12.28 -47.04 9.41
N GLU A 345 11.15 -46.60 8.89
CA GLU A 345 10.87 -46.65 7.45
C GLU A 345 11.83 -45.76 6.65
N MET A 346 12.11 -44.54 7.13
CA MET A 346 13.09 -43.65 6.49
C MET A 346 14.48 -44.28 6.44
N SER A 347 14.91 -44.89 7.54
CA SER A 347 16.19 -45.58 7.62
C SER A 347 16.28 -46.80 6.70
N GLN A 348 15.25 -47.64 6.65
CA GLN A 348 15.18 -48.82 5.78
C GLN A 348 15.20 -48.43 4.27
N ARG A 349 14.62 -47.33 3.93
CA ARG A 349 14.65 -46.78 2.55
C ARG A 349 15.97 -46.09 2.21
N GLY A 350 16.88 -45.97 3.17
CA GLY A 350 18.18 -45.31 2.97
C GLY A 350 18.08 -43.80 2.76
N LEU A 351 16.98 -43.16 3.22
CA LEU A 351 16.79 -41.72 3.08
C LEU A 351 17.82 -40.97 3.94
N ARG A 352 18.53 -40.04 3.34
CA ARG A 352 19.55 -39.20 3.99
C ARG A 352 19.44 -37.76 3.48
N GLY A 353 19.97 -36.84 4.28
CA GLY A 353 20.02 -35.42 3.89
C GLY A 353 18.63 -34.86 3.52
N GLU A 354 18.51 -34.28 2.37
CA GLU A 354 17.30 -33.58 1.89
C GLU A 354 16.03 -34.44 1.94
N SER A 355 16.10 -35.73 1.53
CA SER A 355 14.95 -36.62 1.56
C SER A 355 14.46 -36.93 2.96
N MET A 356 15.35 -36.99 3.96
CA MET A 356 14.99 -37.18 5.36
C MET A 356 14.37 -35.90 5.92
N THR A 357 15.00 -34.75 5.69
CA THR A 357 14.49 -33.43 6.09
C THR A 357 13.11 -33.19 5.52
N LEU A 358 12.87 -33.56 4.27
CA LEU A 358 11.58 -33.46 3.63
C LEU A 358 10.48 -34.23 4.36
N ASN A 359 10.72 -35.49 4.72
CA ASN A 359 9.75 -36.32 5.42
C ASN A 359 9.42 -35.75 6.80
N ILE A 360 10.42 -35.20 7.51
CA ILE A 360 10.26 -34.57 8.82
C ILE A 360 9.45 -33.27 8.67
N ASN A 361 9.79 -32.42 7.70
CA ASN A 361 9.06 -31.17 7.45
C ASN A 361 7.61 -31.43 7.03
N TYR A 362 7.36 -32.46 6.24
CA TYR A 362 6.01 -32.84 5.87
C TYR A 362 5.21 -33.35 7.08
N LEU A 363 5.82 -34.14 7.97
CA LEU A 363 5.18 -34.54 9.22
C LEU A 363 4.82 -33.32 10.08
N LEU A 364 5.77 -32.41 10.28
CA LEU A 364 5.55 -31.18 11.07
C LEU A 364 4.42 -30.34 10.47
N PHE A 365 4.39 -30.23 9.16
CA PHE A 365 3.31 -29.55 8.42
C PHE A 365 1.94 -30.15 8.73
N GLN A 366 1.80 -31.47 8.62
CA GLN A 366 0.54 -32.16 8.89
C GLN A 366 0.11 -32.01 10.36
N LEU A 367 1.07 -32.05 11.31
CA LEU A 367 0.79 -31.84 12.72
C LEU A 367 0.30 -30.41 13.03
N ILE A 368 0.88 -29.42 12.38
CA ILE A 368 0.42 -28.01 12.51
C ILE A 368 -0.99 -27.86 11.93
N HIS A 369 -1.25 -28.47 10.77
CA HIS A 369 -2.58 -28.46 10.17
C HIS A 369 -3.62 -29.06 11.12
N LEU A 370 -3.34 -30.25 11.68
CA LEU A 370 -4.19 -30.89 12.67
C LEU A 370 -4.41 -30.03 13.92
N ALA A 371 -3.34 -29.41 14.44
CA ALA A 371 -3.45 -28.53 15.59
C ALA A 371 -4.31 -27.28 15.28
N SER A 372 -4.14 -26.69 14.10
CA SER A 372 -4.93 -25.51 13.70
C SER A 372 -6.39 -25.82 13.33
N GLU A 373 -6.73 -27.08 13.05
CA GLU A 373 -8.14 -27.51 12.90
C GLU A 373 -8.84 -27.79 14.23
N GLN A 374 -8.08 -28.09 15.29
CA GLN A 374 -8.64 -28.44 16.60
C GLN A 374 -8.68 -27.27 17.60
N ASP A 375 -7.80 -26.29 17.45
CA ASP A 375 -7.70 -25.16 18.38
C ASP A 375 -7.38 -23.85 17.64
N ASP A 376 -8.27 -22.87 17.75
CA ASP A 376 -8.13 -21.53 17.14
C ASP A 376 -7.02 -20.68 17.81
N GLU A 377 -6.51 -21.10 19.00
CA GLU A 377 -5.50 -20.36 19.79
C GLU A 377 -4.05 -20.85 19.56
N VAL A 378 -3.83 -21.84 18.69
CA VAL A 378 -2.48 -22.33 18.40
C VAL A 378 -1.62 -21.24 17.77
N ASN A 379 -0.55 -20.86 18.48
CA ASN A 379 0.40 -19.86 18.00
C ASN A 379 1.25 -20.42 16.85
N GLN A 380 0.72 -20.29 15.64
CA GLN A 380 1.35 -20.78 14.40
C GLN A 380 2.76 -20.18 14.18
N GLU A 381 2.99 -18.94 14.62
CA GLU A 381 4.29 -18.24 14.49
C GLU A 381 5.39 -18.91 15.32
N GLU A 382 5.05 -19.33 16.54
CA GLU A 382 6.00 -19.99 17.43
C GLU A 382 6.38 -21.40 16.93
N ILE A 383 5.40 -22.11 16.37
CA ILE A 383 5.62 -23.42 15.76
C ILE A 383 6.46 -23.30 14.48
N LEU A 384 6.16 -22.31 13.60
CA LEU A 384 6.94 -22.06 12.40
C LEU A 384 8.38 -21.63 12.71
N ARG A 385 8.57 -20.86 13.78
CA ARG A 385 9.90 -20.50 14.28
C ARG A 385 10.67 -21.74 14.74
N LEU A 386 10.04 -22.63 15.50
CA LEU A 386 10.66 -23.90 15.94
C LEU A 386 11.02 -24.79 14.74
N ILE A 387 10.20 -24.84 13.70
CA ILE A 387 10.49 -25.59 12.47
C ILE A 387 11.69 -24.99 11.74
N SER A 388 11.76 -23.67 11.61
CA SER A 388 12.90 -23.00 10.96
C SER A 388 14.19 -23.20 11.75
N GLU A 389 14.14 -23.16 13.07
CA GLU A 389 15.28 -23.45 13.93
C GLU A 389 15.73 -24.93 13.84
N LEU A 390 14.77 -25.86 13.72
CA LEU A 390 15.08 -27.28 13.52
C LEU A 390 15.67 -27.58 12.13
N SER A 391 15.25 -26.87 11.10
CA SER A 391 15.80 -27.03 9.74
C SER A 391 17.23 -26.49 9.62
N LEU A 392 17.61 -25.49 10.40
CA LEU A 392 18.97 -24.91 10.45
C LEU A 392 19.98 -25.76 11.24
N ILE A 393 19.52 -26.64 12.12
CA ILE A 393 20.40 -27.50 12.96
C ILE A 393 20.91 -28.72 12.18
N HIS A 394 20.37 -29.04 11.02
CA HIS A 394 20.69 -30.27 10.27
C HIS A 394 21.30 -30.01 8.87
N ILE A 395 21.75 -28.80 8.57
CA ILE A 395 22.69 -28.49 7.50
C ILE A 395 24.09 -28.33 8.10
#